data_28be3466c32af7130109b1c945d2ee9c
#
_entry.id   28be3466c32af7130109b1c945d2ee9c
#
_cell.length_a   1.000
_cell.length_b   1.000
_cell.length_c   1.000
_cell.angle_alpha   90.00
_cell.angle_beta   90.00
_cell.angle_gamma   90.00
#
_symmetry.space_group_name_H-M   'P 1'
#
loop_
_entity.id
_entity.type
_entity.pdbx_description
1 polymer ?
#
loop_
_entity_poly.entity_id
_entity_poly.type
_entity_poly.pdbx_seq_one_letter_code
_entity_poly.pdbx_strand_id
1 'polypeptide(L)'
;MAALACLGSLALPAAARGQSKAKIYRVGILGNQDSPPWEAFREALRKLGYIDRRNLVIEARWSDGFTERLPALAVELVQQNVDVIVASGNQATMAAKNATSTIPIVMAVSGYPDRLGLVQSLGRPGGNVTGLSNLAVQLQGKRLELLKETAPRVSRIAWFRRVFPRPD
;
A
#
# COMPACT_ATOMS: atom_id res chain seq x y z
N MET A 1 -53.22 4.72 64.11
CA MET A 1 -51.92 5.26 63.69
C MET A 1 -51.32 4.33 62.62
N ALA A 2 -51.42 4.71 61.33
CA ALA A 2 -51.00 3.90 60.23
C ALA A 2 -49.67 4.52 59.69
N ALA A 3 -48.59 3.75 59.69
CA ALA A 3 -47.30 4.15 59.13
C ALA A 3 -47.24 3.71 57.67
N LEU A 4 -47.20 4.65 56.72
CA LEU A 4 -46.97 4.44 55.29
C LEU A 4 -45.43 4.28 55.08
N ALA A 5 -45.02 3.09 54.62
CA ALA A 5 -43.66 2.86 54.15
C ALA A 5 -43.57 3.20 52.65
N CYS A 6 -42.88 4.28 52.29
CA CYS A 6 -42.52 4.60 50.91
C CYS A 6 -41.32 3.75 50.45
N LEU A 7 -41.54 2.77 49.57
CA LEU A 7 -40.50 2.08 48.83
C LEU A 7 -40.03 2.93 47.65
N GLY A 8 -38.90 3.57 47.81
CA GLY A 8 -38.23 4.28 46.69
C GLY A 8 -37.55 3.30 45.76
N SER A 9 -38.07 3.20 44.52
CA SER A 9 -37.40 2.46 43.42
C SER A 9 -36.16 3.20 42.96
N LEU A 10 -34.97 2.68 43.29
CA LEU A 10 -33.71 3.10 42.66
C LEU A 10 -33.66 2.59 41.22
N ALA A 11 -33.99 3.41 40.28
CA ALA A 11 -33.72 3.16 38.85
C ALA A 11 -32.22 3.37 38.57
N LEU A 12 -31.49 2.27 38.45
CA LEU A 12 -30.11 2.29 37.94
C LEU A 12 -30.11 2.72 36.48
N PRO A 13 -29.31 3.74 36.06
CA PRO A 13 -29.20 4.09 34.65
C PRO A 13 -28.52 2.94 33.94
N ALA A 14 -29.23 2.27 33.05
CA ALA A 14 -28.65 1.35 32.08
C ALA A 14 -27.74 2.17 31.16
N ALA A 15 -26.41 2.08 31.38
CA ALA A 15 -25.43 2.63 30.49
C ALA A 15 -25.60 1.96 29.12
N ALA A 16 -26.30 2.60 28.21
CA ALA A 16 -26.39 2.22 26.81
C ALA A 16 -24.96 2.34 26.24
N ARG A 17 -24.20 1.25 26.26
CA ARG A 17 -22.97 1.11 25.47
C ARG A 17 -23.40 1.17 24.01
N GLY A 18 -23.31 2.36 23.41
CA GLY A 18 -23.45 2.54 21.99
C GLY A 18 -22.49 1.57 21.33
N GLN A 19 -23.00 0.56 20.64
CA GLN A 19 -22.20 -0.31 19.78
C GLN A 19 -21.66 0.59 18.67
N SER A 20 -20.43 1.07 18.83
CA SER A 20 -19.67 1.68 17.74
C SER A 20 -19.71 0.71 16.58
N LYS A 21 -20.38 1.08 15.50
CA LYS A 21 -20.39 0.30 14.25
C LYS A 21 -18.93 0.00 13.91
N ALA A 22 -18.54 -1.28 13.95
CA ALA A 22 -17.17 -1.69 13.68
C ALA A 22 -16.79 -1.13 12.30
N LYS A 23 -15.72 -0.31 12.25
CA LYS A 23 -15.24 0.29 11.00
C LYS A 23 -14.80 -0.83 10.06
N ILE A 24 -15.34 -0.84 8.86
CA ILE A 24 -14.85 -1.70 7.78
C ILE A 24 -13.80 -0.91 7.02
N TYR A 25 -12.56 -1.39 7.05
CA TYR A 25 -11.44 -0.77 6.33
C TYR A 25 -11.45 -1.20 4.86
N ARG A 26 -11.13 -0.28 3.96
CA ARG A 26 -11.03 -0.56 2.52
C ARG A 26 -9.60 -0.33 2.06
N VAL A 27 -8.94 -1.38 1.57
CA VAL A 27 -7.57 -1.34 1.06
C VAL A 27 -7.60 -1.53 -0.45
N GLY A 28 -7.16 -0.52 -1.19
CA GLY A 28 -6.94 -0.61 -2.62
C GLY A 28 -5.57 -1.22 -2.92
N ILE A 29 -5.46 -2.17 -3.82
CA ILE A 29 -4.21 -2.67 -4.36
C ILE A 29 -4.10 -2.26 -5.81
N LEU A 30 -3.00 -1.62 -6.19
CA LEU A 30 -2.70 -1.26 -7.58
C LEU A 30 -1.37 -1.86 -7.98
N GLY A 31 -1.37 -2.72 -9.00
CA GLY A 31 -0.16 -3.40 -9.44
C GLY A 31 -0.26 -3.98 -10.83
N ASN A 32 0.78 -4.73 -11.21
CA ASN A 32 0.83 -5.35 -12.53
C ASN A 32 -0.01 -6.63 -12.59
N GLN A 33 0.18 -7.53 -11.63
CA GLN A 33 -0.54 -8.81 -11.56
C GLN A 33 -0.61 -9.31 -10.12
N ASP A 34 -1.54 -10.21 -9.83
CA ASP A 34 -1.53 -10.95 -8.57
C ASP A 34 -0.34 -11.92 -8.54
N SER A 35 0.27 -12.08 -7.38
CA SER A 35 1.51 -12.83 -7.23
C SER A 35 1.74 -13.23 -5.77
N PRO A 36 2.63 -14.20 -5.47
CA PRO A 36 2.86 -14.69 -4.11
C PRO A 36 3.11 -13.62 -3.03
N PRO A 37 3.81 -12.49 -3.29
CA PRO A 37 3.91 -11.41 -2.31
C PRO A 37 2.57 -10.81 -1.87
N TRP A 38 1.57 -10.77 -2.75
CA TRP A 38 0.24 -10.29 -2.40
C TRP A 38 -0.53 -11.27 -1.52
N GLU A 39 -0.33 -12.56 -1.71
CA GLU A 39 -0.84 -13.60 -0.81
C GLU A 39 -0.24 -13.43 0.60
N ALA A 40 1.09 -13.25 0.69
CA ALA A 40 1.77 -12.99 1.96
C ALA A 40 1.27 -11.70 2.63
N PHE A 41 0.97 -10.66 1.86
CA PHE A 41 0.38 -9.42 2.35
C PHE A 41 -1.01 -9.65 2.95
N ARG A 42 -1.90 -10.38 2.26
CA ARG A 42 -3.24 -10.74 2.76
C ARG A 42 -3.14 -11.55 4.06
N GLU A 43 -2.24 -12.51 4.10
CA GLU A 43 -2.00 -13.35 5.28
C GLU A 43 -1.46 -12.51 6.46
N ALA A 44 -0.56 -11.57 6.21
CA ALA A 44 -0.07 -10.66 7.25
C ALA A 44 -1.19 -9.79 7.82
N LEU A 45 -2.07 -9.25 6.99
CA LEU A 45 -3.26 -8.50 7.43
C LEU A 45 -4.17 -9.38 8.29
N ARG A 46 -4.38 -10.63 7.90
CA ARG A 46 -5.18 -11.59 8.67
C ARG A 46 -4.60 -11.84 10.06
N LYS A 47 -3.27 -12.02 10.16
CA LYS A 47 -2.56 -12.17 11.45
C LYS A 47 -2.67 -10.94 12.34
N LEU A 48 -2.80 -9.76 11.75
CA LEU A 48 -3.04 -8.49 12.46
C LEU A 48 -4.51 -8.27 12.84
N GLY A 49 -5.40 -9.23 12.54
CA GLY A 49 -6.82 -9.14 12.86
C GLY A 49 -7.69 -8.45 11.80
N TYR A 50 -7.12 -8.11 10.63
CA TYR A 50 -7.88 -7.62 9.49
C TYR A 50 -8.38 -8.80 8.66
N ILE A 51 -9.68 -9.10 8.79
CA ILE A 51 -10.30 -10.28 8.19
C ILE A 51 -11.18 -9.81 7.03
N ASP A 52 -10.90 -10.34 5.83
CA ASP A 52 -11.66 -10.02 4.63
C ASP A 52 -13.16 -10.29 4.82
N ARG A 53 -13.99 -9.40 4.29
CA ARG A 53 -15.46 -9.40 4.40
C ARG A 53 -16.02 -9.28 5.83
N ARG A 54 -15.19 -9.14 6.86
CA ARG A 54 -15.62 -8.91 8.23
C ARG A 54 -15.34 -7.47 8.68
N ASN A 55 -14.10 -7.07 8.67
CA ASN A 55 -13.65 -5.72 9.03
C ASN A 55 -12.68 -5.12 8.00
N LEU A 56 -12.45 -5.83 6.89
CA LEU A 56 -11.59 -5.43 5.79
C LEU A 56 -12.28 -5.75 4.46
N VAL A 57 -12.10 -4.87 3.48
CA VAL A 57 -12.40 -5.12 2.05
C VAL A 57 -11.14 -4.80 1.27
N ILE A 58 -10.69 -5.73 0.42
CA ILE A 58 -9.54 -5.53 -0.46
C ILE A 58 -10.05 -5.37 -1.90
N GLU A 59 -9.81 -4.19 -2.46
CA GLU A 59 -10.12 -3.83 -3.85
C GLU A 59 -8.84 -3.89 -4.67
N ALA A 60 -8.61 -4.98 -5.41
CA ALA A 60 -7.42 -5.12 -6.23
C ALA A 60 -7.68 -4.72 -7.69
N ARG A 61 -6.71 -4.01 -8.28
CA ARG A 61 -6.69 -3.64 -9.70
C ARG A 61 -5.35 -4.02 -10.30
N TRP A 62 -5.41 -4.79 -11.37
CA TRP A 62 -4.23 -5.34 -12.04
C TRP A 62 -4.17 -4.82 -13.48
N SER A 63 -3.01 -4.31 -13.86
CA SER A 63 -2.79 -3.82 -15.23
C SER A 63 -2.48 -4.94 -16.24
N ASP A 64 -2.17 -6.15 -15.76
CA ASP A 64 -1.87 -7.34 -16.57
C ASP A 64 -0.74 -7.09 -17.59
N GLY A 65 0.26 -6.29 -17.21
CA GLY A 65 1.39 -5.92 -18.07
C GLY A 65 1.17 -4.65 -18.89
N PHE A 66 -0.06 -4.15 -18.97
CA PHE A 66 -0.42 -2.95 -19.73
C PHE A 66 -0.38 -1.71 -18.85
N THR A 67 0.79 -1.08 -18.75
CA THR A 67 1.02 0.03 -17.82
C THR A 67 0.17 1.26 -18.11
N GLU A 68 -0.28 1.43 -19.35
CA GLU A 68 -1.20 2.46 -19.80
C GLU A 68 -2.59 2.38 -19.14
N ARG A 69 -2.95 1.22 -18.59
CA ARG A 69 -4.21 1.03 -17.84
C ARG A 69 -4.15 1.59 -16.41
N LEU A 70 -2.94 1.73 -15.84
CA LEU A 70 -2.76 2.12 -14.44
C LEU A 70 -3.46 3.43 -14.05
N PRO A 71 -3.47 4.51 -14.86
CA PRO A 71 -4.17 5.73 -14.49
C PRO A 71 -5.68 5.52 -14.31
N ALA A 72 -6.35 4.80 -15.21
CA ALA A 72 -7.76 4.50 -15.11
C ALA A 72 -8.07 3.62 -13.88
N LEU A 73 -7.26 2.58 -13.65
CA LEU A 73 -7.38 1.69 -12.50
C LEU A 73 -7.17 2.42 -11.15
N ALA A 74 -6.27 3.41 -11.12
CA ALA A 74 -6.08 4.25 -9.94
C ALA A 74 -7.34 5.10 -9.65
N VAL A 75 -7.94 5.69 -10.68
CA VAL A 75 -9.19 6.46 -10.55
C VAL A 75 -10.33 5.58 -10.05
N GLU A 76 -10.46 4.34 -10.53
CA GLU A 76 -11.45 3.39 -10.04
C GLU A 76 -11.29 3.16 -8.53
N LEU A 77 -10.06 2.95 -8.03
CA LEU A 77 -9.83 2.78 -6.59
C LEU A 77 -10.23 4.01 -5.77
N VAL A 78 -9.97 5.21 -6.29
CA VAL A 78 -10.41 6.47 -5.66
C VAL A 78 -11.94 6.52 -5.59
N GLN A 79 -12.64 6.14 -6.66
CA GLN A 79 -14.11 6.11 -6.71
C GLN A 79 -14.72 5.06 -5.76
N GLN A 80 -14.00 3.98 -5.45
CA GLN A 80 -14.40 2.99 -4.45
C GLN A 80 -14.22 3.47 -3.00
N ASN A 81 -13.74 4.72 -2.80
CA ASN A 81 -13.51 5.32 -1.49
C ASN A 81 -12.65 4.43 -0.58
N VAL A 82 -11.52 3.94 -1.10
CA VAL A 82 -10.58 3.15 -0.30
C VAL A 82 -9.90 4.04 0.76
N ASP A 83 -9.63 3.47 1.95
CA ASP A 83 -8.96 4.19 3.05
C ASP A 83 -7.45 4.35 2.79
N VAL A 84 -6.86 3.46 1.99
CA VAL A 84 -5.43 3.45 1.62
C VAL A 84 -5.23 2.72 0.30
N ILE A 85 -4.27 3.17 -0.51
CA ILE A 85 -3.84 2.49 -1.73
C ILE A 85 -2.45 1.90 -1.50
N VAL A 86 -2.28 0.59 -1.72
CA VAL A 86 -0.98 -0.08 -1.75
C VAL A 86 -0.59 -0.26 -3.21
N ALA A 87 0.46 0.44 -3.64
CA ALA A 87 0.91 0.47 -5.03
C ALA A 87 2.23 -0.28 -5.20
N SER A 88 2.32 -1.17 -6.19
CA SER A 88 3.52 -1.94 -6.49
C SER A 88 4.24 -1.43 -7.73
N GLY A 89 5.41 -0.88 -7.51
CA GLY A 89 6.27 -0.33 -8.56
C GLY A 89 6.06 1.16 -8.81
N ASN A 90 7.02 1.76 -9.52
CA ASN A 90 7.05 3.20 -9.76
C ASN A 90 5.84 3.72 -10.51
N GLN A 91 5.42 3.00 -11.55
CA GLN A 91 4.32 3.41 -12.44
C GLN A 91 2.97 3.36 -11.72
N ALA A 92 2.71 2.29 -10.96
CA ALA A 92 1.49 2.18 -10.16
C ALA A 92 1.45 3.27 -9.07
N THR A 93 2.58 3.53 -8.40
CA THR A 93 2.66 4.59 -7.39
C THR A 93 2.44 5.97 -8.00
N MET A 94 3.01 6.25 -9.18
CA MET A 94 2.80 7.51 -9.91
C MET A 94 1.34 7.67 -10.33
N ALA A 95 0.72 6.62 -10.86
CA ALA A 95 -0.68 6.63 -11.24
C ALA A 95 -1.59 6.92 -10.03
N ALA A 96 -1.35 6.25 -8.90
CA ALA A 96 -2.10 6.50 -7.67
C ALA A 96 -1.90 7.95 -7.17
N LYS A 97 -0.64 8.45 -7.16
CA LYS A 97 -0.33 9.83 -6.76
C LYS A 97 -1.04 10.89 -7.62
N ASN A 98 -1.13 10.65 -8.92
CA ASN A 98 -1.82 11.54 -9.83
C ASN A 98 -3.36 11.48 -9.69
N ALA A 99 -3.90 10.34 -9.23
CA ALA A 99 -5.33 10.15 -9.05
C ALA A 99 -5.87 10.77 -7.75
N THR A 100 -5.03 10.91 -6.70
CA THR A 100 -5.45 11.45 -5.41
C THR A 100 -4.33 12.13 -4.65
N SER A 101 -4.65 13.23 -3.98
CA SER A 101 -3.75 13.92 -3.02
C SER A 101 -4.12 13.66 -1.56
N THR A 102 -5.25 13.00 -1.29
CA THR A 102 -5.83 12.85 0.06
C THR A 102 -5.77 11.43 0.57
N ILE A 103 -6.00 10.42 -0.29
CA ILE A 103 -5.92 9.02 0.12
C ILE A 103 -4.44 8.66 0.33
N PRO A 104 -4.06 8.12 1.50
CA PRO A 104 -2.70 7.64 1.73
C PRO A 104 -2.28 6.57 0.73
N ILE A 105 -1.06 6.66 0.22
CA ILE A 105 -0.49 5.72 -0.74
C ILE A 105 0.75 5.08 -0.12
N VAL A 106 0.76 3.75 -0.04
CA VAL A 106 1.89 2.96 0.45
C VAL A 106 2.58 2.29 -0.74
N MET A 107 3.82 2.67 -1.02
CA MET A 107 4.66 1.98 -1.98
C MET A 107 5.07 0.63 -1.42
N ALA A 108 4.59 -0.48 -1.98
CA ALA A 108 5.05 -1.81 -1.60
C ALA A 108 6.52 -2.02 -1.99
N VAL A 109 6.89 -1.52 -3.17
CA VAL A 109 8.27 -1.44 -3.64
C VAL A 109 8.39 -0.32 -4.68
N SER A 110 9.40 0.52 -4.56
CA SER A 110 9.72 1.56 -5.55
C SER A 110 11.23 1.74 -5.66
N GLY A 111 11.72 1.98 -6.88
CA GLY A 111 13.12 2.35 -7.10
C GLY A 111 13.24 3.87 -7.29
N TYR A 112 14.14 4.54 -6.57
CA TYR A 112 14.40 5.99 -6.65
C TYR A 112 13.14 6.87 -6.50
N PRO A 113 12.31 6.70 -5.47
CA PRO A 113 11.06 7.44 -5.35
C PRO A 113 11.25 8.95 -5.23
N ASP A 114 12.37 9.40 -4.68
CA ASP A 114 12.81 10.79 -4.60
C ASP A 114 13.12 11.38 -5.98
N ARG A 115 13.93 10.67 -6.79
CA ARG A 115 14.28 11.11 -8.15
C ARG A 115 13.10 11.12 -9.10
N LEU A 116 12.11 10.29 -8.85
CA LEU A 116 10.87 10.22 -9.63
C LEU A 116 9.81 11.22 -9.14
N GLY A 117 10.12 12.02 -8.12
CA GLY A 117 9.17 12.96 -7.55
C GLY A 117 7.99 12.31 -6.84
N LEU A 118 8.08 11.02 -6.49
CA LEU A 118 7.05 10.33 -5.71
C LEU A 118 7.01 10.84 -4.28
N VAL A 119 8.18 11.08 -3.71
CA VAL A 119 8.39 11.66 -2.37
C VAL A 119 9.42 12.78 -2.44
N GLN A 120 9.42 13.70 -1.47
CA GLN A 120 10.44 14.76 -1.39
C GLN A 120 11.81 14.20 -1.04
N SER A 121 11.86 13.30 -0.07
CA SER A 121 13.05 12.52 0.31
C SER A 121 12.63 11.22 0.99
N LEU A 122 13.56 10.27 1.13
CA LEU A 122 13.29 8.99 1.80
C LEU A 122 12.96 9.17 3.29
N GLY A 123 13.59 10.14 3.97
CA GLY A 123 13.36 10.42 5.39
C GLY A 123 12.17 11.35 5.66
N ARG A 124 11.74 12.14 4.65
CA ARG A 124 10.62 13.06 4.74
C ARG A 124 9.82 13.04 3.44
N PRO A 125 8.85 12.13 3.30
CA PRO A 125 8.07 11.96 2.06
C PRO A 125 7.33 13.22 1.61
N GLY A 126 6.84 14.04 2.53
CA GLY A 126 6.29 15.38 2.27
C GLY A 126 4.92 15.42 1.60
N GLY A 127 4.22 14.30 1.46
CA GLY A 127 2.89 14.21 0.85
C GLY A 127 2.14 12.97 1.30
N ASN A 128 1.14 12.54 0.52
CA ASN A 128 0.32 11.36 0.82
C ASN A 128 0.97 10.03 0.42
N VAL A 129 2.21 10.03 -0.08
CA VAL A 129 2.96 8.83 -0.51
C VAL A 129 4.02 8.49 0.53
N THR A 130 4.05 7.23 0.97
CA THR A 130 5.07 6.65 1.85
C THR A 130 5.35 5.20 1.44
N GLY A 131 6.28 4.50 2.10
CA GLY A 131 6.50 3.07 1.88
C GLY A 131 7.95 2.67 1.74
N LEU A 132 8.20 1.60 0.98
CA LEU A 132 9.50 0.95 0.86
C LEU A 132 10.21 1.34 -0.44
N SER A 133 11.49 1.69 -0.31
CA SER A 133 12.39 1.92 -1.46
C SER A 133 13.33 0.75 -1.66
N ASN A 134 13.48 0.32 -2.92
CA ASN A 134 14.43 -0.73 -3.29
C ASN A 134 15.77 -0.09 -3.69
N LEU A 135 16.80 -0.31 -2.87
CA LEU A 135 18.18 0.17 -3.13
C LEU A 135 18.95 -0.69 -4.13
N ALA A 136 18.37 -1.76 -4.67
CA ALA A 136 19.07 -2.69 -5.55
C ALA A 136 19.72 -2.02 -6.77
N VAL A 137 19.12 -0.94 -7.27
CA VAL A 137 19.65 -0.19 -8.41
C VAL A 137 20.88 0.64 -8.01
N GLN A 138 20.94 1.15 -6.77
CA GLN A 138 22.10 1.91 -6.26
C GLN A 138 23.30 0.99 -6.04
N LEU A 139 23.06 -0.30 -5.81
CA LEU A 139 24.11 -1.30 -5.57
C LEU A 139 24.71 -1.89 -6.85
N GLN A 140 24.31 -1.43 -8.04
CA GLN A 140 24.78 -1.99 -9.31
C GLN A 140 26.29 -1.85 -9.49
N GLY A 141 26.85 -0.67 -9.19
CA GLY A 141 28.30 -0.45 -9.23
C GLY A 141 29.05 -1.42 -8.32
N LYS A 142 28.59 -1.56 -7.07
CA LYS A 142 29.21 -2.48 -6.10
C LYS A 142 29.11 -3.94 -6.52
N ARG A 143 28.02 -4.35 -7.17
CA ARG A 143 27.89 -5.70 -7.74
C ARG A 143 28.92 -5.97 -8.84
N LEU A 144 29.21 -4.97 -9.69
CA LEU A 144 30.25 -5.08 -10.71
C LEU A 144 31.64 -5.14 -10.12
N GLU A 145 31.93 -4.36 -9.07
CA GLU A 145 33.19 -4.43 -8.33
C GLU A 145 33.40 -5.84 -7.75
N LEU A 146 32.40 -6.36 -7.01
CA LEU A 146 32.45 -7.70 -6.43
C LEU A 146 32.61 -8.79 -7.50
N LEU A 147 31.94 -8.64 -8.65
CA LEU A 147 32.10 -9.58 -9.76
C LEU A 147 33.55 -9.56 -10.27
N LYS A 148 34.17 -8.38 -10.42
CA LYS A 148 35.55 -8.26 -10.87
C LYS A 148 36.54 -8.82 -9.85
N GLU A 149 36.29 -8.63 -8.55
CA GLU A 149 37.10 -9.23 -7.47
C GLU A 149 36.99 -10.76 -7.49
N THR A 150 35.81 -11.30 -7.67
CA THR A 150 35.55 -12.75 -7.63
C THR A 150 35.99 -13.47 -8.91
N ALA A 151 35.90 -12.77 -10.05
CA ALA A 151 36.26 -13.31 -11.37
C ALA A 151 37.16 -12.33 -12.16
N PRO A 152 38.45 -12.16 -11.77
CA PRO A 152 39.34 -11.14 -12.36
C PRO A 152 39.58 -11.29 -13.86
N ARG A 153 39.43 -12.51 -14.38
CA ARG A 153 39.67 -12.83 -15.80
C ARG A 153 38.46 -12.46 -16.69
N VAL A 154 37.32 -12.11 -16.11
CA VAL A 154 36.15 -11.70 -16.90
C VAL A 154 36.38 -10.31 -17.48
N SER A 155 36.46 -10.23 -18.81
CA SER A 155 36.68 -8.99 -19.56
C SER A 155 35.42 -8.50 -20.29
N ARG A 156 34.39 -9.37 -20.43
CA ARG A 156 33.14 -9.04 -21.12
C ARG A 156 31.96 -9.41 -20.28
N ILE A 157 31.09 -8.43 -20.00
CA ILE A 157 29.88 -8.58 -19.18
C ILE A 157 28.70 -8.14 -20.03
N ALA A 158 27.69 -9.01 -20.17
CA ALA A 158 26.42 -8.66 -20.77
C ALA A 158 25.44 -8.19 -19.68
N TRP A 159 24.86 -7.03 -19.89
CA TRP A 159 23.89 -6.47 -18.98
C TRP A 159 22.50 -6.49 -19.63
N PHE A 160 21.56 -7.23 -19.07
CA PHE A 160 20.18 -7.25 -19.53
C PHE A 160 19.33 -6.34 -18.65
N ARG A 161 18.76 -5.30 -19.24
CA ARG A 161 17.77 -4.43 -18.62
C ARG A 161 16.46 -4.56 -19.38
N ARG A 162 15.38 -4.86 -18.68
CA ARG A 162 14.06 -4.73 -19.26
C ARG A 162 13.81 -3.25 -19.53
N VAL A 163 13.83 -2.86 -20.76
CA VAL A 163 13.47 -1.50 -21.18
C VAL A 163 11.97 -1.51 -21.38
N PHE A 164 11.25 -0.78 -20.53
CA PHE A 164 9.87 -0.45 -20.82
C PHE A 164 9.90 0.67 -21.88
N PRO A 165 9.13 0.58 -22.97
CA PRO A 165 9.03 1.69 -23.90
C PRO A 165 8.61 2.94 -23.12
N ARG A 166 9.27 4.07 -23.43
CA ARG A 166 8.77 5.35 -22.94
C ARG A 166 7.48 5.61 -23.69
N PRO A 167 6.40 5.99 -23.03
CA PRO A 167 5.30 6.61 -23.75
C PRO A 167 5.85 7.90 -24.38
N ASP A 168 5.61 8.07 -25.67
CA ASP A 168 5.89 9.28 -26.42
C ASP A 168 5.07 10.46 -25.89
#